data_06060cdb456f020f38df2bac12567a8b
#
_entry.id   06060cdb456f020f38df2bac12567a8b
#
_cell.length_a   1.000
_cell.length_b   1.000
_cell.length_c   1.000
_cell.angle_alpha   90.00
_cell.angle_beta   90.00
_cell.angle_gamma   90.00
#
_symmetry.space_group_name_H-M   'P 1'
#
loop_
_entity.id
_entity.type
_entity.pdbx_description
1 polymer ?
#
loop_
_entity_poly.entity_id
_entity_poly.type
_entity_poly.pdbx_seq_one_letter_code
_entity_poly.pdbx_strand_id
1 'polypeptide(L)'
;MNTGLIKQIRKLSQEYSYTSIQMHETIARKAGFSGTDQKYLGFFIVNGQMTAGELSALTGLTTGAVTGLIDRFEKKKLVKRQYAADDRRKVIIVPDTKKIMTLLEPLYKEFGQKSEKLIASFSNKEIKIIEAYFLQANKIMNETIQKFTVKR
;
A
#
# COMPACT_ATOMS: atom_id res chain seq x y z
N MET A 1 -22.06 -21.97 18.24
CA MET A 1 -21.03 -21.18 17.57
C MET A 1 -20.80 -21.76 16.19
N ASN A 2 -20.82 -20.96 15.12
CA ASN A 2 -20.80 -21.46 13.73
C ASN A 2 -19.35 -21.69 13.26
N THR A 3 -18.69 -22.71 13.81
CA THR A 3 -17.28 -23.03 13.59
C THR A 3 -16.95 -23.27 12.10
N GLY A 4 -17.91 -23.79 11.33
CA GLY A 4 -17.76 -24.03 9.89
C GLY A 4 -17.63 -22.72 9.09
N LEU A 5 -18.50 -21.75 9.31
CA LEU A 5 -18.45 -20.44 8.64
C LEU A 5 -17.21 -19.64 9.05
N ILE A 6 -16.79 -19.71 10.30
CA ILE A 6 -15.56 -19.05 10.75
C ILE A 6 -14.34 -19.59 9.99
N LYS A 7 -14.22 -20.92 9.89
CA LYS A 7 -13.14 -21.56 9.12
C LYS A 7 -13.18 -21.15 7.64
N GLN A 8 -14.37 -21.11 7.05
CA GLN A 8 -14.55 -20.70 5.65
C GLN A 8 -14.12 -19.26 5.42
N ILE A 9 -14.54 -18.31 6.26
CA ILE A 9 -14.15 -16.89 6.15
C ILE A 9 -12.64 -16.73 6.33
N ARG A 10 -12.02 -17.43 7.28
CA ARG A 10 -10.56 -17.40 7.43
C ARG A 10 -9.82 -17.89 6.18
N LYS A 11 -10.30 -18.97 5.55
CA LYS A 11 -9.74 -19.47 4.30
C LYS A 11 -9.87 -18.44 3.18
N LEU A 12 -11.07 -17.88 2.98
CA LEU A 12 -11.33 -16.84 1.97
C LEU A 12 -10.49 -15.58 2.21
N SER A 13 -10.32 -15.15 3.46
CA SER A 13 -9.45 -14.01 3.80
C SER A 13 -8.00 -14.27 3.41
N GLN A 14 -7.50 -15.49 3.59
CA GLN A 14 -6.14 -15.86 3.19
C GLN A 14 -6.00 -15.89 1.66
N GLU A 15 -6.95 -16.49 0.97
CA GLU A 15 -6.99 -16.50 -0.51
C GLU A 15 -7.06 -15.08 -1.07
N TYR A 16 -7.91 -14.23 -0.50
CA TYR A 16 -8.02 -12.81 -0.87
C TYR A 16 -6.68 -12.07 -0.70
N SER A 17 -5.98 -12.29 0.41
CA SER A 17 -4.68 -11.68 0.68
C SER A 17 -3.65 -12.07 -0.39
N TYR A 18 -3.51 -13.35 -0.71
CA TYR A 18 -2.57 -13.81 -1.74
C TYR A 18 -2.94 -13.31 -3.14
N THR A 19 -4.22 -13.37 -3.50
CA THR A 19 -4.70 -12.90 -4.81
C THR A 19 -4.50 -11.39 -4.96
N SER A 20 -4.72 -10.62 -3.89
CA SER A 20 -4.47 -9.17 -3.87
C SER A 20 -3.00 -8.86 -4.13
N ILE A 21 -2.08 -9.53 -3.42
CA ILE A 21 -0.64 -9.38 -3.64
C ILE A 21 -0.27 -9.69 -5.09
N GLN A 22 -0.73 -10.83 -5.62
CA GLN A 22 -0.44 -11.25 -6.99
C GLN A 22 -0.98 -10.26 -8.04
N MET A 23 -2.17 -9.71 -7.81
CA MET A 23 -2.75 -8.69 -8.69
C MET A 23 -1.88 -7.42 -8.71
N HIS A 24 -1.52 -6.90 -7.53
CA HIS A 24 -0.69 -5.70 -7.44
C HIS A 24 0.68 -5.89 -8.07
N GLU A 25 1.33 -7.03 -7.87
CA GLU A 25 2.61 -7.34 -8.51
C GLU A 25 2.50 -7.47 -10.04
N THR A 26 1.39 -8.03 -10.52
CA THR A 26 1.13 -8.14 -11.97
C THR A 26 0.94 -6.77 -12.60
N ILE A 27 0.19 -5.89 -11.95
CA ILE A 27 0.01 -4.49 -12.37
C ILE A 27 1.35 -3.75 -12.33
N ALA A 28 2.15 -3.95 -11.28
CA ALA A 28 3.48 -3.36 -11.15
C ALA A 28 4.38 -3.70 -12.34
N ARG A 29 4.45 -4.98 -12.71
CA ARG A 29 5.22 -5.43 -13.87
C ARG A 29 4.71 -4.81 -15.17
N LYS A 30 3.39 -4.68 -15.34
CA LYS A 30 2.78 -4.01 -16.49
C LYS A 30 3.14 -2.52 -16.56
N ALA A 31 3.27 -1.86 -15.41
CA ALA A 31 3.71 -0.47 -15.30
C ALA A 31 5.24 -0.30 -15.43
N GLY A 32 5.99 -1.38 -15.61
CA GLY A 32 7.46 -1.34 -15.74
C GLY A 32 8.21 -1.23 -14.42
N PHE A 33 7.59 -1.69 -13.31
CA PHE A 33 8.23 -1.81 -12.00
C PHE A 33 8.66 -3.25 -11.70
N SER A 34 9.61 -3.41 -10.79
CA SER A 34 9.79 -4.68 -10.09
C SER A 34 8.55 -4.95 -9.21
N GLY A 35 8.22 -6.22 -8.98
CA GLY A 35 6.95 -6.64 -8.39
C GLY A 35 6.56 -5.96 -7.07
N THR A 36 7.54 -5.49 -6.29
CA THR A 36 7.30 -4.86 -4.99
C THR A 36 7.36 -3.34 -4.99
N ASP A 37 8.08 -2.73 -5.94
CA ASP A 37 8.32 -1.28 -5.92
C ASP A 37 7.02 -0.45 -6.02
N GLN A 38 6.07 -0.91 -6.82
CA GLN A 38 4.83 -0.17 -7.05
C GLN A 38 4.00 0.01 -5.78
N LYS A 39 3.96 -0.98 -4.88
CA LYS A 39 3.20 -0.85 -3.63
C LYS A 39 3.72 0.32 -2.78
N TYR A 40 5.02 0.61 -2.85
CA TYR A 40 5.63 1.72 -2.12
C TYR A 40 5.28 3.09 -2.69
N LEU A 41 4.90 3.20 -3.97
CA LEU A 41 4.32 4.43 -4.52
C LEU A 41 2.99 4.78 -3.83
N GLY A 42 2.22 3.78 -3.41
CA GLY A 42 0.99 3.99 -2.64
C GLY A 42 1.20 4.76 -1.35
N PHE A 43 2.35 4.58 -0.67
CA PHE A 43 2.67 5.35 0.54
C PHE A 43 2.81 6.83 0.25
N PHE A 44 3.39 7.21 -0.89
CA PHE A 44 3.49 8.61 -1.31
C PHE A 44 2.15 9.21 -1.68
N ILE A 45 1.24 8.43 -2.27
CA ILE A 45 -0.13 8.89 -2.57
C ILE A 45 -0.89 9.20 -1.29
N VAL A 46 -0.76 8.34 -0.27
CA VAL A 46 -1.50 8.47 0.99
C VAL A 46 -0.86 9.51 1.93
N ASN A 47 0.48 9.53 2.03
CA ASN A 47 1.20 10.31 3.04
C ASN A 47 1.86 11.58 2.47
N GLY A 48 1.90 11.73 1.14
CA GLY A 48 2.57 12.86 0.50
C GLY A 48 4.09 12.78 0.59
N GLN A 49 4.74 13.94 0.76
CA GLN A 49 6.19 14.00 0.93
C GLN A 49 6.63 13.43 2.28
N MET A 50 7.80 12.80 2.31
CA MET A 50 8.36 12.22 3.52
C MET A 50 9.89 12.10 3.43
N THR A 51 10.54 11.95 4.57
CA THR A 51 11.96 11.64 4.63
C THR A 51 12.21 10.15 4.33
N ALA A 52 13.45 9.82 4.00
CA ALA A 52 13.85 8.41 3.84
C ALA A 52 13.66 7.61 5.13
N GLY A 53 13.86 8.23 6.31
CA GLY A 53 13.61 7.60 7.61
C GLY A 53 12.14 7.29 7.85
N GLU A 54 11.24 8.21 7.52
CA GLU A 54 9.79 8.00 7.60
C GLU A 54 9.34 6.88 6.64
N LEU A 55 9.89 6.86 5.42
CA LEU A 55 9.61 5.79 4.47
C LEU A 55 10.12 4.43 4.97
N SER A 56 11.30 4.39 5.58
CA SER A 56 11.83 3.18 6.23
C SER A 56 10.91 2.68 7.34
N ALA A 57 10.42 3.57 8.21
CA ALA A 57 9.50 3.23 9.28
C ALA A 57 8.16 2.68 8.76
N LEU A 58 7.59 3.29 7.73
CA LEU A 58 6.33 2.86 7.11
C LEU A 58 6.43 1.53 6.37
N THR A 59 7.56 1.28 5.72
CA THR A 59 7.74 0.10 4.85
C THR A 59 8.38 -1.08 5.55
N GLY A 60 9.08 -0.86 6.67
CA GLY A 60 9.93 -1.85 7.31
C GLY A 60 11.23 -2.16 6.53
N LEU A 61 11.53 -1.43 5.46
CA LEU A 61 12.76 -1.59 4.69
C LEU A 61 13.97 -1.02 5.42
N THR A 62 15.15 -1.60 5.19
CA THR A 62 16.41 -1.05 5.66
C THR A 62 16.72 0.27 4.96
N THR A 63 17.57 1.11 5.55
CA THR A 63 18.01 2.40 4.98
C THR A 63 18.59 2.23 3.56
N GLY A 64 19.42 1.19 3.34
CA GLY A 64 19.99 0.91 2.02
C GLY A 64 18.92 0.52 0.99
N ALA A 65 17.94 -0.29 1.39
CA ALA A 65 16.81 -0.67 0.52
C ALA A 65 15.93 0.52 0.16
N VAL A 66 15.68 1.42 1.12
CA VAL A 66 14.95 2.69 0.88
C VAL A 66 15.72 3.58 -0.08
N THR A 67 17.02 3.76 0.09
CA THR A 67 17.85 4.54 -0.83
C THR A 67 17.75 4.01 -2.26
N GLY A 68 17.92 2.71 -2.46
CA GLY A 68 17.80 2.09 -3.78
C GLY A 68 16.39 2.22 -4.38
N LEU A 69 15.34 2.14 -3.56
CA LEU A 69 13.96 2.36 -3.99
C LEU A 69 13.75 3.80 -4.49
N ILE A 70 14.23 4.78 -3.71
CA ILE A 70 14.14 6.21 -4.07
C ILE A 70 14.92 6.49 -5.36
N ASP A 71 16.12 5.92 -5.54
CA ASP A 71 16.92 6.07 -6.75
C ASP A 71 16.17 5.56 -8.00
N ARG A 72 15.50 4.41 -7.89
CA ARG A 72 14.66 3.87 -8.98
C ARG A 72 13.47 4.76 -9.31
N PHE A 73 12.80 5.31 -8.30
CA PHE A 73 11.67 6.21 -8.51
C PHE A 73 12.11 7.57 -9.07
N GLU A 74 13.25 8.08 -8.63
CA GLU A 74 13.84 9.33 -9.12
C GLU A 74 14.27 9.19 -10.59
N LYS A 75 14.90 8.05 -10.96
CA LYS A 75 15.22 7.73 -12.36
C LYS A 75 13.98 7.72 -13.26
N LYS A 76 12.83 7.29 -12.75
CA LYS A 76 11.53 7.35 -13.46
C LYS A 76 10.85 8.72 -13.34
N LYS A 77 11.45 9.67 -12.65
CA LYS A 77 10.91 11.02 -12.39
C LYS A 77 9.54 10.97 -11.68
N LEU A 78 9.34 9.99 -10.79
CA LEU A 78 8.14 9.84 -9.98
C LEU A 78 8.26 10.52 -8.62
N VAL A 79 9.48 10.69 -8.16
CA VAL A 79 9.84 11.46 -6.97
C VAL A 79 11.08 12.31 -7.25
N LYS A 80 11.34 13.28 -6.40
CA LYS A 80 12.59 14.05 -6.37
C LYS A 80 13.06 14.22 -4.94
N ARG A 81 14.38 14.26 -4.73
CA ARG A 81 14.98 14.66 -3.46
C ARG A 81 15.00 16.17 -3.39
N GLN A 82 14.63 16.72 -2.24
CA GLN A 82 14.65 18.14 -1.94
C GLN A 82 15.21 18.35 -0.54
N TYR A 83 16.07 19.36 -0.36
CA TYR A 83 16.54 19.73 0.97
C TYR A 83 15.45 20.50 1.71
N ALA A 84 15.31 20.24 3.01
CA ALA A 84 14.39 21.01 3.84
C ALA A 84 14.87 22.47 3.93
N ALA A 85 13.92 23.41 3.95
CA ALA A 85 14.23 24.84 3.99
C ALA A 85 14.96 25.26 5.28
N ASP A 86 14.69 24.56 6.38
CA ASP A 86 15.19 24.81 7.73
C ASP A 86 16.47 24.03 8.07
N ASP A 87 16.72 22.89 7.39
CA ASP A 87 17.90 22.06 7.61
C ASP A 87 18.35 21.36 6.32
N ARG A 88 19.49 21.81 5.77
CA ARG A 88 20.09 21.22 4.56
C ARG A 88 20.56 19.78 4.72
N ARG A 89 20.63 19.24 5.94
CA ARG A 89 20.95 17.83 6.20
C ARG A 89 19.73 16.93 6.06
N LYS A 90 18.54 17.52 6.15
CA LYS A 90 17.27 16.81 6.05
C LYS A 90 16.82 16.75 4.60
N VAL A 91 16.87 15.55 4.01
CA VAL A 91 16.38 15.30 2.65
C VAL A 91 14.93 14.83 2.71
N ILE A 92 14.07 15.53 1.97
CA ILE A 92 12.66 15.21 1.80
C ILE A 92 12.46 14.61 0.42
N ILE A 93 11.73 13.52 0.35
CA ILE A 93 11.33 12.88 -0.89
C ILE A 93 9.96 13.43 -1.26
N VAL A 94 9.91 14.13 -2.38
CA VAL A 94 8.70 14.80 -2.87
C VAL A 94 8.15 14.02 -4.05
N PRO A 95 6.95 13.44 -3.95
CA PRO A 95 6.32 12.71 -5.05
C PRO A 95 5.76 13.65 -6.11
N ASP A 96 5.88 13.26 -7.38
CA ASP A 96 5.04 13.78 -8.45
C ASP A 96 3.71 13.00 -8.47
N THR A 97 2.81 13.37 -7.58
CA THR A 97 1.53 12.69 -7.38
C THR A 97 0.72 12.60 -8.68
N LYS A 98 0.71 13.68 -9.47
CA LYS A 98 0.00 13.69 -10.75
C LYS A 98 0.54 12.65 -11.71
N LYS A 99 1.86 12.57 -11.83
CA LYS A 99 2.51 11.60 -12.71
C LYS A 99 2.31 10.16 -12.23
N ILE A 100 2.41 9.91 -10.93
CA ILE A 100 2.14 8.60 -10.34
C ILE A 100 0.70 8.18 -10.63
N MET A 101 -0.26 9.06 -10.41
CA MET A 101 -1.68 8.78 -10.68
C MET A 101 -1.93 8.52 -12.16
N THR A 102 -1.38 9.35 -13.05
CA THR A 102 -1.50 9.15 -14.52
C THR A 102 -0.96 7.79 -14.96
N LEU A 103 0.10 7.30 -14.32
CA LEU A 103 0.68 6.00 -14.61
C LEU A 103 -0.17 4.83 -14.10
N LEU A 104 -0.71 4.93 -12.90
CA LEU A 104 -1.37 3.82 -12.21
C LEU A 104 -2.88 3.77 -12.45
N GLU A 105 -3.55 4.91 -12.55
CA GLU A 105 -5.01 4.99 -12.67
C GLU A 105 -5.57 4.14 -13.82
N PRO A 106 -5.02 4.18 -15.07
CA PRO A 106 -5.55 3.37 -16.16
C PRO A 106 -5.49 1.87 -15.89
N LEU A 107 -4.47 1.42 -15.13
CA LEU A 107 -4.25 0.01 -14.80
C LEU A 107 -5.21 -0.50 -13.72
N TYR A 108 -5.69 0.39 -12.84
CA TYR A 108 -6.61 0.07 -11.75
C TYR A 108 -8.07 0.42 -12.05
N LYS A 109 -8.35 1.18 -13.10
CA LYS A 109 -9.69 1.72 -13.39
C LYS A 109 -10.77 0.63 -13.45
N GLU A 110 -10.53 -0.41 -14.22
CA GLU A 110 -11.51 -1.49 -14.37
C GLU A 110 -11.72 -2.26 -13.07
N PHE A 111 -10.63 -2.57 -12.35
CA PHE A 111 -10.71 -3.21 -11.04
C PHE A 111 -11.48 -2.35 -10.04
N GLY A 112 -11.19 -1.04 -9.98
CA GLY A 112 -11.90 -0.10 -9.10
C GLY A 112 -13.40 -0.09 -9.37
N GLN A 113 -13.79 0.06 -10.63
CA GLN A 113 -15.21 0.06 -11.02
C GLN A 113 -15.93 -1.25 -10.68
N LYS A 114 -15.27 -2.40 -10.87
CA LYS A 114 -15.83 -3.71 -10.50
C LYS A 114 -15.94 -3.87 -8.99
N SER A 115 -14.94 -3.41 -8.24
CA SER A 115 -14.95 -3.43 -6.78
C SER A 115 -16.05 -2.54 -6.21
N GLU A 116 -16.22 -1.31 -6.73
CA GLU A 116 -17.31 -0.42 -6.33
C GLU A 116 -18.68 -1.04 -6.59
N LYS A 117 -18.89 -1.65 -7.77
CA LYS A 117 -20.15 -2.35 -8.10
C LYS A 117 -20.40 -3.52 -7.16
N LEU A 118 -19.36 -4.26 -6.79
CA LEU A 118 -19.50 -5.36 -5.83
C LEU A 118 -19.94 -4.83 -4.46
N ILE A 119 -19.32 -3.78 -3.95
CA ILE A 119 -19.70 -3.16 -2.69
C ILE A 119 -21.14 -2.61 -2.76
N ALA A 120 -21.48 -1.93 -3.85
CA ALA A 120 -22.82 -1.37 -4.06
C ALA A 120 -23.93 -2.42 -4.19
N SER A 121 -23.59 -3.69 -4.41
CA SER A 121 -24.57 -4.79 -4.46
C SER A 121 -25.08 -5.22 -3.07
N PHE A 122 -24.41 -4.80 -2.00
CA PHE A 122 -24.82 -5.05 -0.63
C PHE A 122 -25.71 -3.94 -0.09
N SER A 123 -26.61 -4.27 0.82
CA SER A 123 -27.41 -3.27 1.55
C SER A 123 -26.50 -2.43 2.47
N ASN A 124 -26.96 -1.23 2.83
CA ASN A 124 -26.23 -0.36 3.77
C ASN A 124 -25.89 -1.04 5.10
N LYS A 125 -26.75 -1.93 5.61
CA LYS A 125 -26.49 -2.71 6.84
C LYS A 125 -25.37 -3.71 6.64
N GLU A 126 -25.33 -4.41 5.52
CA GLU A 126 -24.27 -5.36 5.19
C GLU A 126 -22.95 -4.66 4.95
N ILE A 127 -22.94 -3.52 4.24
CA ILE A 127 -21.74 -2.68 4.06
C ILE A 127 -21.16 -2.27 5.41
N LYS A 128 -21.99 -1.89 6.38
CA LYS A 128 -21.50 -1.55 7.74
C LYS A 128 -20.89 -2.74 8.48
N ILE A 129 -21.39 -3.94 8.28
CA ILE A 129 -20.78 -5.16 8.83
C ILE A 129 -19.42 -5.43 8.16
N ILE A 130 -19.34 -5.31 6.83
CA ILE A 130 -18.10 -5.47 6.07
C ILE A 130 -17.07 -4.43 6.49
N GLU A 131 -17.45 -3.16 6.63
CA GLU A 131 -16.60 -2.08 7.12
C GLU A 131 -16.03 -2.40 8.51
N ALA A 132 -16.89 -2.79 9.45
CA ALA A 132 -16.48 -3.16 10.81
C ALA A 132 -15.51 -4.35 10.81
N TYR A 133 -15.74 -5.36 9.97
CA TYR A 133 -14.83 -6.48 9.83
C TYR A 133 -13.43 -6.03 9.37
N PHE A 134 -13.34 -5.24 8.30
CA PHE A 134 -12.05 -4.78 7.78
C PHE A 134 -11.30 -3.87 8.76
N LEU A 135 -12.02 -3.00 9.48
CA LEU A 135 -11.42 -2.16 10.51
C LEU A 135 -10.77 -3.00 11.62
N GLN A 136 -11.49 -4.02 12.13
CA GLN A 136 -10.95 -4.89 13.17
C GLN A 136 -9.86 -5.82 12.66
N ALA A 137 -9.99 -6.36 11.45
CA ALA A 137 -8.97 -7.20 10.84
C ALA A 137 -7.64 -6.43 10.63
N ASN A 138 -7.71 -5.20 10.13
CA ASN A 138 -6.54 -4.32 9.99
C ASN A 138 -5.89 -4.00 11.36
N LYS A 139 -6.70 -3.75 12.39
CA LYS A 139 -6.20 -3.53 13.74
C LYS A 139 -5.40 -4.72 14.25
N ILE A 140 -5.94 -5.93 14.13
CA ILE A 140 -5.27 -7.18 14.54
C ILE A 140 -3.95 -7.36 13.79
N MET A 141 -3.92 -7.10 12.47
CA MET A 141 -2.69 -7.19 11.69
C MET A 141 -1.64 -6.17 12.14
N ASN A 142 -2.03 -4.92 12.38
CA ASN A 142 -1.12 -3.87 12.86
C ASN A 142 -0.57 -4.18 14.25
N GLU A 143 -1.38 -4.66 15.18
CA GLU A 143 -0.93 -5.10 16.50
C GLU A 143 0.07 -6.24 16.40
N THR A 144 -0.16 -7.19 15.49
CA THR A 144 0.75 -8.29 15.22
C THR A 144 2.08 -7.81 14.65
N ILE A 145 2.06 -6.87 13.70
CA ILE A 145 3.27 -6.24 13.14
C ILE A 145 4.06 -5.56 14.26
N GLN A 146 3.42 -4.73 15.08
CA GLN A 146 4.07 -4.03 16.18
C GLN A 146 4.73 -5.00 17.17
N LYS A 147 4.05 -6.09 17.54
CA LYS A 147 4.58 -7.11 18.45
C LYS A 147 5.91 -7.70 17.96
N PHE A 148 6.09 -7.85 16.65
CA PHE A 148 7.31 -8.42 16.08
C PHE A 148 8.36 -7.38 15.64
N THR A 149 7.99 -6.10 15.55
CA THR A 149 8.90 -5.02 15.14
C THR A 149 9.63 -4.37 16.33
N VAL A 150 9.06 -4.36 17.52
CA VAL A 150 9.59 -3.68 18.73
C VAL A 150 10.81 -4.38 19.38
N LYS A 151 11.38 -5.43 18.77
CA LYS A 151 12.58 -6.13 19.26
C LYS A 151 13.78 -5.92 18.35
N ARG A 152 14.16 -4.66 18.10
CA ARG A 152 15.53 -4.35 17.60
C ARG A 152 16.04 -3.06 18.23
#